data_089ab0bff7d9f8bf623029c1094e9076
#
_entry.id   089ab0bff7d9f8bf623029c1094e9076
#
_cell.length_a   1.000
_cell.length_b   1.000
_cell.length_c   1.000
_cell.angle_alpha   90.00
_cell.angle_beta   90.00
_cell.angle_gamma   90.00
#
_symmetry.space_group_name_H-M   'P 1'
#
loop_
_entity.id
_entity.type
_entity.pdbx_description
1 polymer ?
#
loop_
_entity_poly.entity_id
_entity_poly.type
_entity_poly.pdbx_seq_one_letter_code
_entity_poly.pdbx_strand_id
1 'polypeptide(L)'
;MAYDLKSVFYLDTSATIAASTTGAGSAQLDLSAYIDPIARGRQKGTGLAIYKVHFITSQSANTAPIDDAEAGSFRAGIVAGLGIGDQATGAISMASTLLNATNNLLVASYDFYGPKSMVANASTTPSMYNNLMAPSTEVPYVVVRDNVCLVYDVGDNMTTEAIVSVRLECAQVTLDQATLNQLLRTQTV
;
A
#
# COMPACT_ATOMS: atom_id res chain seq x y z
N MET A 1 -2.34 -23.83 -7.43
CA MET A 1 -1.49 -23.57 -8.62
C MET A 1 -0.16 -23.03 -8.14
N ALA A 2 0.97 -23.59 -8.52
CA ALA A 2 2.26 -22.98 -8.25
C ALA A 2 2.53 -21.94 -9.36
N TYR A 3 2.80 -20.71 -8.97
CA TYR A 3 3.26 -19.68 -9.90
C TYR A 3 4.73 -19.93 -10.25
N ASP A 4 5.06 -19.83 -11.54
CA ASP A 4 6.46 -19.85 -11.97
C ASP A 4 7.10 -18.51 -11.62
N LEU A 5 7.82 -18.49 -10.51
CA LEU A 5 8.40 -17.29 -9.92
C LEU A 5 9.74 -17.00 -10.61
N LYS A 6 9.78 -15.93 -11.38
CA LYS A 6 11.03 -15.34 -11.84
C LYS A 6 11.74 -14.65 -10.66
N SER A 7 12.91 -14.11 -10.87
CA SER A 7 13.72 -13.48 -9.82
C SER A 7 12.90 -12.49 -8.95
N VAL A 8 13.04 -12.62 -7.63
CA VAL A 8 12.44 -11.69 -6.67
C VAL A 8 13.18 -10.36 -6.72
N PHE A 9 12.45 -9.26 -6.67
CA PHE A 9 12.98 -7.90 -6.62
C PHE A 9 12.14 -7.02 -5.69
N TYR A 10 12.65 -5.83 -5.40
CA TYR A 10 12.00 -4.88 -4.51
C TYR A 10 11.49 -3.69 -5.30
N LEU A 11 10.28 -3.23 -4.94
CA LEU A 11 9.71 -1.97 -5.37
C LEU A 11 9.37 -1.14 -4.14
N ASP A 12 9.51 0.17 -4.22
CA ASP A 12 9.25 1.07 -3.11
C ASP A 12 8.52 2.33 -3.55
N THR A 13 7.76 2.87 -2.62
CA THR A 13 7.11 4.17 -2.74
C THR A 13 6.98 4.80 -1.36
N SER A 14 6.79 6.12 -1.31
CA SER A 14 6.59 6.84 -0.06
C SER A 14 5.61 8.00 -0.24
N ALA A 15 4.96 8.36 0.86
CA ALA A 15 4.10 9.53 0.93
C ALA A 15 4.44 10.37 2.15
N THR A 16 4.36 11.69 2.02
CA THR A 16 4.56 12.63 3.11
C THR A 16 3.23 12.98 3.74
N ILE A 17 3.14 12.87 5.06
CA ILE A 17 2.01 13.26 5.88
C ILE A 17 2.37 14.59 6.54
N ALA A 18 1.70 15.67 6.13
CA ALA A 18 1.97 17.00 6.66
C ALA A 18 1.60 17.11 8.15
N ALA A 19 2.38 17.88 8.89
CA ALA A 19 2.07 18.20 10.28
C ALA A 19 0.77 19.01 10.39
N SER A 20 0.08 18.85 11.50
CA SER A 20 -1.12 19.63 11.85
C SER A 20 -2.25 19.57 10.82
N THR A 21 -2.32 18.48 10.05
CA THR A 21 -3.31 18.29 8.99
C THR A 21 -4.00 16.94 9.17
N THR A 22 -5.33 16.93 9.09
CA THR A 22 -6.14 15.72 8.94
C THR A 22 -6.47 15.52 7.47
N GLY A 23 -6.86 14.30 7.11
CA GLY A 23 -7.31 13.97 5.78
C GLY A 23 -6.48 12.88 5.12
N ALA A 24 -6.83 12.58 3.90
CA ALA A 24 -6.25 11.48 3.15
C ALA A 24 -5.28 11.98 2.08
N GLY A 25 -4.33 11.12 1.74
CA GLY A 25 -3.42 11.35 0.64
C GLY A 25 -2.97 10.04 0.02
N SER A 26 -2.23 10.15 -1.07
CA SER A 26 -1.76 8.97 -1.79
C SER A 26 -0.45 9.21 -2.54
N ALA A 27 0.29 8.11 -2.78
CA ALA A 27 1.42 8.08 -3.68
C ALA A 27 1.32 6.85 -4.58
N GLN A 28 1.56 7.03 -5.87
CA GLN A 28 1.46 5.96 -6.86
C GLN A 28 2.80 5.31 -7.12
N LEU A 29 2.76 4.02 -7.37
CA LEU A 29 3.84 3.23 -7.92
C LEU A 29 3.40 2.68 -9.29
N ASP A 30 4.09 3.11 -10.35
CA ASP A 30 3.88 2.62 -11.71
C ASP A 30 4.49 1.23 -11.89
N LEU A 31 3.68 0.29 -12.33
CA LEU A 31 4.03 -1.11 -12.58
C LEU A 31 4.05 -1.46 -14.07
N SER A 32 3.84 -0.49 -14.96
CA SER A 32 3.70 -0.73 -16.40
C SER A 32 4.91 -1.43 -17.03
N ALA A 33 6.10 -1.26 -16.45
CA ALA A 33 7.32 -1.96 -16.88
C ALA A 33 7.33 -3.46 -16.54
N TYR A 34 6.49 -3.90 -15.61
CA TYR A 34 6.50 -5.27 -15.06
C TYR A 34 5.27 -6.06 -15.44
N ILE A 35 4.20 -5.40 -15.84
CA ILE A 35 2.89 -5.99 -16.11
C ILE A 35 2.53 -5.82 -17.58
N ASP A 36 2.20 -6.90 -18.25
CA ASP A 36 1.63 -6.89 -19.60
C ASP A 36 0.30 -7.68 -19.58
N PRO A 37 -0.83 -6.99 -19.29
CA PRO A 37 -2.13 -7.63 -19.26
C PRO A 37 -2.66 -7.96 -20.66
N ILE A 38 -2.11 -7.31 -21.70
CA ILE A 38 -2.50 -7.52 -23.08
C ILE A 38 -1.42 -8.36 -23.76
N ALA A 39 -1.52 -9.65 -23.61
CA ALA A 39 -0.69 -10.58 -24.37
C ALA A 39 -0.99 -10.45 -25.87
N ARG A 40 -0.40 -9.47 -26.55
CA ARG A 40 -0.54 -9.23 -27.99
C ARG A 40 -0.12 -10.48 -28.76
N GLY A 41 -1.11 -11.34 -29.10
CA GLY A 41 -0.87 -12.59 -29.81
C GLY A 41 -0.24 -13.71 -29.00
N ARG A 42 -0.12 -13.61 -27.67
CA ARG A 42 0.36 -14.66 -26.76
C ARG A 42 -0.80 -15.22 -25.94
N GLN A 43 -0.75 -16.49 -25.63
CA GLN A 43 -1.77 -17.16 -24.78
C GLN A 43 -1.58 -16.86 -23.27
N LYS A 44 -0.60 -16.07 -22.90
CA LYS A 44 -0.20 -15.81 -21.52
C LYS A 44 0.12 -14.34 -21.32
N GLY A 45 -0.40 -13.75 -20.24
CA GLY A 45 -0.05 -12.42 -19.80
C GLY A 45 0.93 -12.45 -18.63
N THR A 46 1.42 -11.28 -18.23
CA THR A 46 2.33 -11.10 -17.09
C THR A 46 1.65 -10.26 -16.02
N GLY A 47 1.66 -10.77 -14.79
CA GLY A 47 1.26 -10.05 -13.58
C GLY A 47 2.43 -9.89 -12.61
N LEU A 48 2.19 -9.19 -11.50
CA LEU A 48 3.13 -9.00 -10.43
C LEU A 48 2.60 -9.67 -9.16
N ALA A 49 3.32 -10.66 -8.64
CA ALA A 49 3.03 -11.25 -7.33
C ALA A 49 3.73 -10.45 -6.24
N ILE A 50 3.00 -9.95 -5.26
CA ILE A 50 3.49 -9.31 -4.05
C ILE A 50 3.46 -10.34 -2.94
N TYR A 51 4.64 -10.65 -2.37
CA TYR A 51 4.78 -11.62 -1.28
C TYR A 51 4.74 -10.98 0.08
N LYS A 52 5.27 -9.76 0.17
CA LYS A 52 5.42 -9.08 1.43
C LYS A 52 5.36 -7.58 1.26
N VAL A 53 4.78 -6.92 2.23
CA VAL A 53 4.70 -5.46 2.30
C VAL A 53 5.32 -5.02 3.61
N HIS A 54 6.34 -4.17 3.52
CA HIS A 54 7.01 -3.58 4.67
C HIS A 54 6.64 -2.11 4.75
N PHE A 55 6.08 -1.70 5.88
CA PHE A 55 5.80 -0.29 6.19
C PHE A 55 6.84 0.25 7.15
N ILE A 56 7.31 1.46 6.90
CA ILE A 56 8.23 2.19 7.77
C ILE A 56 7.71 3.61 7.89
N THR A 57 7.60 4.10 9.12
CA THR A 57 7.27 5.50 9.41
C THR A 57 8.48 6.19 10.01
N SER A 58 8.82 7.36 9.50
CA SER A 58 9.95 8.19 9.94
C SER A 58 9.60 9.67 9.93
N GLN A 59 10.39 10.48 10.61
CA GLN A 59 10.32 11.93 10.49
C GLN A 59 10.77 12.37 9.09
N SER A 60 10.12 13.38 8.53
CA SER A 60 10.45 13.88 7.19
C SER A 60 11.82 14.57 7.15
N ALA A 61 12.18 15.31 8.20
CA ALA A 61 13.36 16.16 8.18
C ALA A 61 14.69 15.40 8.10
N ASN A 62 14.77 14.20 8.68
CA ASN A 62 16.04 13.48 8.85
C ASN A 62 15.92 11.96 8.76
N THR A 63 14.74 11.43 8.37
CA THR A 63 14.42 10.00 8.35
C THR A 63 14.66 9.28 9.69
N ALA A 64 14.75 10.03 10.79
CA ALA A 64 14.85 9.47 12.13
C ALA A 64 13.54 8.76 12.53
N PRO A 65 13.58 7.90 13.54
CA PRO A 65 12.37 7.38 14.17
C PRO A 65 11.45 8.53 14.63
N ILE A 66 10.16 8.27 14.67
CA ILE A 66 9.18 9.22 15.15
C ILE A 66 9.46 9.58 16.61
N ASP A 67 9.35 10.87 16.92
CA ASP A 67 9.55 11.43 18.25
C ASP A 67 8.58 10.86 19.29
N ASP A 68 9.02 10.72 20.53
CA ASP A 68 8.21 10.30 21.68
C ASP A 68 7.10 11.33 22.04
N ALA A 69 7.23 12.55 21.55
CA ALA A 69 6.23 13.61 21.67
C ALA A 69 5.07 13.51 20.64
N GLU A 70 5.15 12.60 19.66
CA GLU A 70 4.13 12.47 18.62
C GLU A 70 2.78 12.01 19.20
N ALA A 71 1.71 12.74 18.86
CA ALA A 71 0.35 12.46 19.29
C ALA A 71 -0.57 12.01 18.15
N GLY A 72 -0.13 12.16 16.91
CA GLY A 72 -0.93 11.85 15.73
C GLY A 72 -1.18 10.37 15.49
N SER A 73 -2.16 10.09 14.66
CA SER A 73 -2.46 8.74 14.22
C SER A 73 -2.90 8.71 12.76
N PHE A 74 -2.53 7.67 12.05
CA PHE A 74 -2.98 7.46 10.68
C PHE A 74 -3.08 5.98 10.34
N ARG A 75 -3.88 5.68 9.35
CA ARG A 75 -3.90 4.39 8.66
C ARG A 75 -3.31 4.56 7.28
N ALA A 76 -2.46 3.63 6.87
CA ALA A 76 -1.95 3.55 5.51
C ALA A 76 -2.19 2.15 4.93
N GLY A 77 -2.21 2.04 3.61
CA GLY A 77 -2.35 0.75 2.95
C GLY A 77 -1.92 0.80 1.49
N ILE A 78 -1.59 -0.36 0.96
CA ILE A 78 -1.34 -0.56 -0.47
C ILE A 78 -2.61 -1.07 -1.11
N VAL A 79 -3.07 -0.35 -2.13
CA VAL A 79 -4.29 -0.64 -2.89
C VAL A 79 -3.93 -0.86 -4.35
N ALA A 80 -4.38 -1.99 -4.92
CA ALA A 80 -4.14 -2.33 -6.33
C ALA A 80 -5.18 -1.67 -7.25
N GLY A 81 -4.77 -1.29 -8.45
CA GLY A 81 -5.68 -1.01 -9.56
C GLY A 81 -6.39 0.36 -9.55
N LEU A 82 -5.94 1.31 -8.77
CA LEU A 82 -6.42 2.68 -8.88
C LEU A 82 -5.83 3.34 -10.12
N GLY A 83 -6.66 3.96 -10.96
CA GLY A 83 -6.21 4.70 -12.14
C GLY A 83 -5.44 5.98 -11.77
N ILE A 84 -4.57 6.44 -12.68
CA ILE A 84 -3.77 7.67 -12.47
C ILE A 84 -4.67 8.89 -12.22
N GLY A 85 -5.83 8.97 -12.88
CA GLY A 85 -6.81 10.04 -12.68
C GLY A 85 -7.52 9.98 -11.33
N ASP A 86 -7.67 8.80 -10.77
CA ASP A 86 -8.43 8.60 -9.51
C ASP A 86 -7.63 9.04 -8.29
N GLN A 87 -6.32 9.14 -8.41
CA GLN A 87 -5.43 9.51 -7.30
C GLN A 87 -5.59 10.96 -6.85
N ALA A 88 -5.79 11.86 -7.80
CA ALA A 88 -5.85 13.29 -7.47
C ALA A 88 -7.18 13.68 -6.79
N THR A 89 -8.25 12.93 -7.03
CA THR A 89 -9.59 13.27 -6.52
C THR A 89 -10.36 12.08 -5.97
N GLY A 90 -10.34 10.93 -6.65
CA GLY A 90 -11.13 9.76 -6.27
C GLY A 90 -10.56 9.00 -5.08
N ALA A 91 -9.28 8.63 -5.14
CA ALA A 91 -8.64 7.83 -4.10
C ALA A 91 -8.56 8.57 -2.77
N ILE A 92 -8.29 9.87 -2.79
CA ILE A 92 -8.21 10.68 -1.57
C ILE A 92 -9.58 10.80 -0.90
N SER A 93 -10.63 11.04 -1.66
CA SER A 93 -12.00 11.14 -1.11
C SER A 93 -12.58 9.81 -0.65
N MET A 94 -12.01 8.69 -1.09
CA MET A 94 -12.47 7.33 -0.80
C MET A 94 -11.54 6.56 0.13
N ALA A 95 -10.53 7.21 0.74
CA ALA A 95 -9.51 6.53 1.53
C ALA A 95 -10.10 5.65 2.64
N SER A 96 -11.13 6.09 3.34
CA SER A 96 -11.80 5.32 4.37
C SER A 96 -12.45 4.03 3.84
N THR A 97 -12.91 4.03 2.59
CA THR A 97 -13.46 2.84 1.92
C THR A 97 -12.35 1.94 1.38
N LEU A 98 -11.32 2.54 0.78
CA LEU A 98 -10.19 1.82 0.19
C LEU A 98 -9.37 1.07 1.24
N LEU A 99 -9.21 1.64 2.43
CA LEU A 99 -8.47 1.05 3.55
C LEU A 99 -9.32 0.10 4.40
N ASN A 100 -10.53 -0.23 3.97
CA ASN A 100 -11.37 -1.22 4.63
C ASN A 100 -10.95 -2.65 4.24
N ALA A 101 -10.86 -3.53 5.22
CA ALA A 101 -10.50 -4.94 5.01
C ALA A 101 -11.47 -5.73 4.09
N THR A 102 -12.68 -5.21 3.86
CA THR A 102 -13.63 -5.78 2.89
C THR A 102 -13.32 -5.39 1.45
N ASN A 103 -12.39 -4.48 1.21
CA ASN A 103 -11.98 -4.08 -0.13
C ASN A 103 -11.00 -5.10 -0.72
N ASN A 104 -11.41 -5.78 -1.78
CA ASN A 104 -10.59 -6.77 -2.48
C ASN A 104 -9.32 -6.20 -3.12
N LEU A 105 -9.25 -4.89 -3.31
CA LEU A 105 -8.08 -4.20 -3.84
C LEU A 105 -7.03 -3.90 -2.78
N LEU A 106 -7.38 -3.98 -1.49
CA LEU A 106 -6.45 -3.74 -0.40
C LEU A 106 -5.48 -4.93 -0.28
N VAL A 107 -4.21 -4.66 -0.50
CA VAL A 107 -3.13 -5.66 -0.44
C VAL A 107 -2.64 -5.84 0.99
N ALA A 108 -2.41 -4.74 1.69
CA ALA A 108 -1.98 -4.71 3.08
C ALA A 108 -2.33 -3.36 3.71
N SER A 109 -2.56 -3.33 5.00
CA SER A 109 -2.80 -2.11 5.77
C SER A 109 -1.94 -2.06 7.03
N TYR A 110 -1.73 -0.85 7.50
CA TYR A 110 -0.86 -0.51 8.60
C TYR A 110 -1.46 0.65 9.37
N ASP A 111 -1.59 0.50 10.68
CA ASP A 111 -2.04 1.54 11.60
C ASP A 111 -0.86 2.04 12.42
N PHE A 112 -0.72 3.35 12.48
CA PHE A 112 0.24 4.03 13.30
C PHE A 112 -0.47 4.87 14.37
N TYR A 113 0.00 4.77 15.59
CA TYR A 113 -0.42 5.59 16.73
C TYR A 113 0.81 6.17 17.39
N GLY A 114 0.89 7.48 17.46
CA GLY A 114 1.95 8.18 18.17
C GLY A 114 1.94 7.88 19.67
N PRO A 115 3.09 8.00 20.36
CA PRO A 115 3.21 7.66 21.78
C PRO A 115 2.23 8.39 22.70
N LYS A 116 1.88 9.62 22.37
CA LYS A 116 0.95 10.44 23.17
C LYS A 116 -0.52 10.26 22.81
N SER A 117 -0.85 9.60 21.71
CA SER A 117 -2.26 9.44 21.28
C SER A 117 -3.06 8.53 22.19
N MET A 118 -2.39 7.65 22.91
CA MET A 118 -3.07 6.58 23.68
C MET A 118 -3.36 6.90 25.14
N VAL A 119 -2.60 7.82 25.77
CA VAL A 119 -2.82 8.23 27.17
C VAL A 119 -2.36 9.66 27.41
N ALA A 120 -3.25 10.52 27.86
CA ALA A 120 -2.88 11.86 28.30
C ALA A 120 -1.84 11.77 29.43
N ASN A 121 -0.63 12.31 29.17
CA ASN A 121 0.51 12.37 30.11
C ASN A 121 1.30 11.07 30.36
N ALA A 122 1.13 10.00 29.59
CA ALA A 122 2.01 8.85 29.66
C ALA A 122 2.93 8.79 28.43
N SER A 123 4.23 8.63 28.66
CA SER A 123 5.17 8.25 27.62
C SER A 123 4.93 6.79 27.25
N THR A 124 4.22 6.53 26.18
CA THR A 124 3.97 5.18 25.68
C THR A 124 4.79 4.92 24.43
N THR A 125 5.12 3.66 24.17
CA THR A 125 5.77 3.26 22.94
C THR A 125 4.80 3.44 21.77
N PRO A 126 5.23 3.94 20.60
CA PRO A 126 4.39 3.98 19.41
C PRO A 126 3.82 2.61 19.12
N SER A 127 2.54 2.55 18.87
CA SER A 127 1.86 1.30 18.53
C SER A 127 1.67 1.21 17.03
N MET A 128 2.21 0.14 16.45
CA MET A 128 2.11 -0.14 15.03
C MET A 128 1.42 -1.48 14.84
N TYR A 129 0.33 -1.48 14.09
CA TYR A 129 -0.44 -2.70 13.82
C TYR A 129 -0.59 -2.93 12.32
N ASN A 130 -0.25 -4.13 11.89
CA ASN A 130 -0.68 -4.63 10.58
C ASN A 130 -2.06 -5.25 10.74
N ASN A 131 -3.08 -4.54 10.29
CA ASN A 131 -4.47 -4.93 10.51
C ASN A 131 -5.02 -5.93 9.51
N LEU A 132 -4.37 -6.08 8.37
CA LEU A 132 -4.76 -7.03 7.36
C LEU A 132 -3.73 -8.15 7.29
N MET A 133 -4.18 -9.37 7.07
CA MET A 133 -3.31 -10.50 6.79
C MET A 133 -2.49 -10.17 5.54
N ALA A 134 -1.22 -9.85 5.74
CA ALA A 134 -0.32 -9.48 4.66
C ALA A 134 -0.14 -10.67 3.69
N PRO A 135 0.08 -10.41 2.40
CA PRO A 135 0.45 -11.46 1.47
C PRO A 135 1.70 -12.20 1.94
N SER A 136 1.82 -13.46 1.58
CA SER A 136 2.96 -14.31 1.91
C SER A 136 3.48 -15.03 0.67
N THR A 137 4.61 -15.72 0.81
CA THR A 137 5.15 -16.56 -0.27
C THR A 137 4.22 -17.70 -0.67
N GLU A 138 3.40 -18.19 0.26
CA GLU A 138 2.41 -19.25 -0.01
C GLU A 138 1.15 -18.69 -0.65
N VAL A 139 0.74 -17.47 -0.26
CA VAL A 139 -0.46 -16.81 -0.76
C VAL A 139 -0.11 -15.36 -1.15
N PRO A 140 0.57 -15.16 -2.29
CA PRO A 140 0.90 -13.83 -2.75
C PRO A 140 -0.36 -13.11 -3.26
N TYR A 141 -0.34 -11.78 -3.15
CA TYR A 141 -1.33 -10.96 -3.84
C TYR A 141 -0.85 -10.67 -5.26
N VAL A 142 -1.62 -11.08 -6.27
CA VAL A 142 -1.24 -10.92 -7.67
C VAL A 142 -1.91 -9.68 -8.26
N VAL A 143 -1.10 -8.69 -8.65
CA VAL A 143 -1.55 -7.48 -9.34
C VAL A 143 -1.46 -7.69 -10.84
N VAL A 144 -2.52 -7.34 -11.56
CA VAL A 144 -2.60 -7.39 -13.04
C VAL A 144 -2.89 -6.01 -13.66
N ARG A 145 -2.95 -4.99 -12.82
CA ARG A 145 -3.08 -3.58 -13.21
C ARG A 145 -1.69 -2.93 -13.23
N ASP A 146 -1.56 -1.90 -14.00
CA ASP A 146 -0.31 -1.16 -14.24
C ASP A 146 0.14 -0.29 -13.07
N ASN A 147 -0.59 -0.29 -11.96
CA ASN A 147 -0.24 0.48 -10.79
C ASN A 147 -0.70 -0.14 -9.47
N VAL A 148 -0.02 0.25 -8.40
CA VAL A 148 -0.51 0.20 -7.01
C VAL A 148 -0.38 1.58 -6.39
N CYS A 149 -1.23 1.85 -5.42
CA CYS A 149 -1.28 3.14 -4.74
C CYS A 149 -1.06 2.96 -3.24
N LEU A 150 -0.10 3.68 -2.68
CA LEU A 150 -0.01 3.89 -1.25
C LEU A 150 -1.05 4.95 -0.89
N VAL A 151 -2.07 4.57 -0.14
CA VAL A 151 -3.12 5.47 0.35
C VAL A 151 -2.97 5.61 1.85
N TYR A 152 -3.16 6.82 2.39
CA TYR A 152 -3.22 7.03 3.82
C TYR A 152 -4.39 7.93 4.21
N ASP A 153 -4.84 7.80 5.45
CA ASP A 153 -5.88 8.61 6.07
C ASP A 153 -5.47 8.96 7.50
N VAL A 154 -5.42 10.26 7.80
CA VAL A 154 -4.97 10.79 9.09
C VAL A 154 -6.17 10.98 10.00
N GLY A 155 -6.21 10.22 11.09
CA GLY A 155 -7.26 10.30 12.10
C GLY A 155 -7.04 11.46 13.07
N ASP A 156 -5.85 11.54 13.65
CA ASP A 156 -5.41 12.64 14.51
C ASP A 156 -4.19 13.31 13.91
N ASN A 157 -4.15 14.63 13.99
CA ASN A 157 -3.07 15.45 13.42
C ASN A 157 -1.70 15.01 13.90
N MET A 158 -0.80 14.78 12.95
CA MET A 158 0.61 14.57 13.26
C MET A 158 1.21 15.84 13.86
N THR A 159 1.96 15.70 14.92
CA THR A 159 2.69 16.82 15.58
C THR A 159 3.83 17.30 14.68
N THR A 160 4.52 16.36 14.05
CA THR A 160 5.61 16.61 13.12
C THR A 160 5.31 15.99 11.76
N GLU A 161 5.88 16.57 10.70
CA GLU A 161 5.77 15.99 9.37
C GLU A 161 6.42 14.59 9.34
N ALA A 162 5.69 13.60 8.83
CA ALA A 162 6.13 12.22 8.76
C ALA A 162 6.17 11.72 7.32
N ILE A 163 7.03 10.74 7.07
CA ILE A 163 7.03 9.96 5.83
C ILE A 163 6.60 8.55 6.16
N VAL A 164 5.59 8.06 5.45
CA VAL A 164 5.28 6.65 5.39
C VAL A 164 5.90 6.07 4.13
N SER A 165 6.80 5.12 4.29
CA SER A 165 7.49 4.42 3.21
C SER A 165 7.05 2.97 3.17
N VAL A 166 6.92 2.45 1.96
CA VAL A 166 6.55 1.06 1.72
C VAL A 166 7.56 0.41 0.80
N ARG A 167 7.97 -0.80 1.16
CA ARG A 167 8.76 -1.69 0.30
C ARG A 167 8.00 -2.97 0.05
N LEU A 168 7.86 -3.33 -1.22
CA LEU A 168 7.19 -4.53 -1.69
C LEU A 168 8.22 -5.56 -2.12
N GLU A 169 8.10 -6.80 -1.63
CA GLU A 169 8.84 -7.96 -2.17
C GLU A 169 7.99 -8.57 -3.28
N CYS A 170 8.49 -8.54 -4.50
CA CYS A 170 7.72 -8.88 -5.70
C CYS A 170 8.45 -9.86 -6.62
N ALA A 171 7.68 -10.59 -7.44
CA ALA A 171 8.20 -11.26 -8.62
C ALA A 171 7.18 -11.20 -9.76
N GLN A 172 7.67 -11.20 -11.00
CA GLN A 172 6.81 -11.36 -12.15
C GLN A 172 6.28 -12.79 -12.22
N VAL A 173 4.99 -12.93 -12.52
CA VAL A 173 4.32 -14.21 -12.73
C VAL A 173 3.69 -14.25 -14.10
N THR A 174 3.76 -15.43 -14.73
CA THR A 174 3.08 -15.68 -15.98
C THR A 174 1.69 -16.26 -15.70
N LEU A 175 0.66 -15.64 -16.25
CA LEU A 175 -0.74 -16.01 -16.05
C LEU A 175 -1.34 -16.52 -17.35
N ASP A 176 -2.17 -17.55 -17.26
CA ASP A 176 -3.01 -17.96 -18.39
C ASP A 176 -4.14 -16.93 -18.60
N GLN A 177 -4.74 -16.94 -19.79
CA GLN A 177 -5.75 -15.95 -20.17
C GLN A 177 -7.01 -16.01 -19.29
N ALA A 178 -7.38 -17.19 -18.80
CA ALA A 178 -8.56 -17.35 -17.95
C ALA A 178 -8.34 -16.71 -16.57
N THR A 179 -7.20 -17.00 -15.93
CA THR A 179 -6.81 -16.43 -14.66
C THR A 179 -6.61 -14.91 -14.77
N LEU A 180 -5.97 -14.45 -15.84
CA LEU A 180 -5.78 -13.01 -16.08
C LEU A 180 -7.11 -12.27 -16.19
N ASN A 181 -8.05 -12.79 -16.98
CA ASN A 181 -9.38 -12.19 -17.14
C ASN A 181 -10.17 -12.19 -15.81
N GLN A 182 -10.04 -13.23 -15.01
CA GLN A 182 -10.67 -13.29 -13.69
C GLN A 182 -10.10 -12.21 -12.76
N LEU A 183 -8.76 -12.09 -12.68
CA LEU A 183 -8.11 -11.09 -11.86
C LEU A 183 -8.42 -9.66 -12.33
N LEU A 184 -8.44 -9.42 -13.64
CA LEU A 184 -8.82 -8.10 -14.18
C LEU A 184 -10.24 -7.71 -13.76
N ARG A 185 -11.19 -8.63 -13.75
CA ARG A 185 -12.57 -8.37 -13.30
C ARG A 185 -12.65 -8.07 -11.81
N THR A 186 -11.87 -8.74 -10.98
CA THR A 186 -11.85 -8.52 -9.52
C THR A 186 -11.10 -7.26 -9.12
N GLN A 187 -10.15 -6.80 -9.95
CA GLN A 187 -9.36 -5.59 -9.73
C GLN A 187 -9.86 -4.39 -10.56
N THR A 188 -11.08 -4.43 -11.05
CA THR A 188 -11.75 -3.28 -11.66
C THR A 188 -12.67 -2.64 -10.62
N VAL A 189 -12.50 -1.36 -10.38
CA VAL A 189 -13.39 -0.53 -9.54
C VAL A 189 -14.57 -0.08 -10.39
#